data_d65a14f6d19318c3587438d7195bdd22
#
_entry.id   d65a14f6d19318c3587438d7195bdd22
#
_cell.length_a   1.000
_cell.length_b   1.000
_cell.length_c   1.000
_cell.angle_alpha   90.00
_cell.angle_beta   90.00
_cell.angle_gamma   90.00
#
_symmetry.space_group_name_H-M   'P 1'
#
loop_
_entity.id
_entity.type
_entity.pdbx_description
1 polymer ?
#
loop_
_entity_poly.entity_id
_entity_poly.type
_entity_poly.pdbx_seq_one_letter_code
_entity_poly.pdbx_strand_id
1 'polypeptide(L)'
;MMKKKILFAMIASVTALTGMSAAHAEGAYVGAGVTGNRYNFDIPGATSADNHSGYKAGAKIFAGYDFDKTWAVEGGYADFGSKDYSYVTGAGNGSVKSDSHGYYLAGKASMPVSEKVGVFGKLGVAKVKNSLNGTGLSTGISGNDKTGVYASVGAQYAINEKVSLTAEVEHFGKSADQGRKATGLALGARYNF
;
A
#
# COMPACT_ATOMS: atom_id res chain seq x y z
N MET A 1 -7.66 -6.54 21.62
CA MET A 1 -7.16 -7.91 21.44
C MET A 1 -7.63 -8.61 20.16
N MET A 2 -8.47 -8.00 19.32
CA MET A 2 -9.01 -8.61 18.07
C MET A 2 -8.12 -8.47 16.83
N LYS A 3 -7.17 -7.52 16.79
CA LYS A 3 -6.34 -7.24 15.58
C LYS A 3 -5.33 -8.33 15.22
N LYS A 4 -4.91 -9.17 16.17
CA LYS A 4 -3.93 -10.26 15.93
C LYS A 4 -4.54 -11.52 15.29
N LYS A 5 -5.85 -11.75 15.41
CA LYS A 5 -6.51 -12.96 14.89
C LYS A 5 -6.80 -12.91 13.38
N ILE A 6 -6.93 -11.71 12.81
CA ILE A 6 -7.23 -11.53 11.39
C ILE A 6 -5.99 -11.81 10.53
N LEU A 7 -4.80 -11.48 11.03
CA LEU A 7 -3.54 -11.73 10.32
C LEU A 7 -3.26 -13.23 10.16
N PHE A 8 -3.58 -14.04 11.17
CA PHE A 8 -3.41 -15.50 11.12
C PHE A 8 -4.40 -16.19 10.19
N ALA A 9 -5.62 -15.69 10.06
CA ALA A 9 -6.64 -16.26 9.18
C ALA A 9 -6.33 -16.06 7.69
N MET A 10 -5.67 -14.95 7.31
CA MET A 10 -5.24 -14.71 5.93
C MET A 10 -4.07 -15.61 5.51
N ILE A 11 -3.15 -15.93 6.42
CA ILE A 11 -2.03 -16.83 6.13
C ILE A 11 -2.51 -18.28 6.00
N ALA A 12 -3.51 -18.68 6.78
CA ALA A 12 -4.05 -20.05 6.75
C ALA A 12 -4.88 -20.35 5.49
N SER A 13 -5.49 -19.37 4.84
CA SER A 13 -6.29 -19.59 3.63
C SER A 13 -5.45 -19.75 2.35
N VAL A 14 -4.18 -19.35 2.36
CA VAL A 14 -3.27 -19.51 1.22
C VAL A 14 -2.70 -20.94 1.13
N THR A 15 -2.63 -21.66 2.25
CA THR A 15 -2.15 -23.06 2.27
C THR A 15 -3.09 -24.07 1.61
N ALA A 16 -4.34 -23.72 1.33
CA ALA A 16 -5.30 -24.59 0.67
C ALA A 16 -5.14 -24.69 -0.87
N LEU A 17 -4.28 -23.85 -1.47
CA LEU A 17 -4.03 -23.84 -2.91
C LEU A 17 -2.78 -24.65 -3.32
N THR A 18 -2.13 -25.36 -2.39
CA THR A 18 -0.88 -26.08 -2.64
C THR A 18 -1.03 -27.48 -3.28
N GLY A 19 -2.15 -27.75 -3.90
CA GLY A 19 -2.46 -29.06 -4.51
C GLY A 19 -2.15 -29.19 -6.01
N MET A 20 -1.52 -28.20 -6.67
CA MET A 20 -1.22 -28.29 -8.09
C MET A 20 0.28 -28.27 -8.35
N SER A 21 0.73 -29.34 -8.98
CA SER A 21 2.12 -29.71 -9.27
C SER A 21 2.95 -28.60 -9.91
N ALA A 22 4.19 -28.53 -9.45
CA ALA A 22 5.27 -27.75 -10.00
C ALA A 22 5.61 -28.18 -11.43
N ALA A 23 5.33 -27.35 -12.40
CA ALA A 23 6.15 -27.15 -13.60
C ALA A 23 5.73 -25.86 -14.27
N HIS A 24 6.66 -24.91 -14.36
CA HIS A 24 6.58 -23.62 -15.06
C HIS A 24 5.81 -22.50 -14.33
N ALA A 25 6.46 -21.38 -14.14
CA ALA A 25 6.05 -19.99 -13.96
C ALA A 25 4.59 -19.64 -13.56
N GLU A 26 3.71 -20.60 -13.48
CA GLU A 26 2.32 -20.55 -13.10
C GLU A 26 2.18 -20.95 -11.64
N GLY A 27 1.51 -20.15 -10.84
CA GLY A 27 1.33 -20.52 -9.44
C GLY A 27 0.93 -19.37 -8.54
N ALA A 28 0.50 -19.77 -7.35
CA ALA A 28 0.18 -18.83 -6.30
C ALA A 28 1.47 -18.21 -5.71
N TYR A 29 1.38 -16.97 -5.32
CA TYR A 29 2.43 -16.30 -4.57
C TYR A 29 1.87 -15.42 -3.47
N VAL A 30 2.70 -15.17 -2.49
CA VAL A 30 2.44 -14.21 -1.41
C VAL A 30 3.64 -13.29 -1.24
N GLY A 31 3.40 -12.12 -0.68
CA GLY A 31 4.49 -11.20 -0.39
C GLY A 31 4.15 -10.24 0.73
N ALA A 32 5.20 -9.65 1.26
CA ALA A 32 5.12 -8.61 2.27
C ALA A 32 6.21 -7.57 2.02
N GLY A 33 5.97 -6.35 2.46
CA GLY A 33 6.91 -5.27 2.26
C GLY A 33 6.60 -4.03 3.09
N VAL A 34 7.36 -2.99 2.80
CA VAL A 34 7.19 -1.66 3.38
C VAL A 34 6.81 -0.67 2.29
N THR A 35 5.99 0.31 2.65
CA THR A 35 5.62 1.42 1.77
C THR A 35 6.15 2.73 2.33
N GLY A 36 6.52 3.66 1.45
CA GLY A 36 6.89 5.02 1.79
C GLY A 36 5.95 6.00 1.11
N ASN A 37 5.12 6.69 1.89
CA ASN A 37 4.10 7.60 1.38
C ASN A 37 4.35 9.02 1.85
N ARG A 38 4.12 9.98 0.96
CA ARG A 38 4.18 11.39 1.28
C ARG A 38 2.85 11.85 1.85
N TYR A 39 2.92 12.62 2.94
CA TYR A 39 1.82 13.34 3.54
C TYR A 39 2.01 14.84 3.35
N ASN A 40 0.92 15.55 3.12
CA ASN A 40 0.89 16.99 3.04
C ASN A 40 -0.38 17.53 3.70
N PHE A 41 -0.24 18.53 4.57
CA PHE A 41 -1.34 19.23 5.22
C PHE A 41 -1.26 20.69 4.80
N ASP A 42 -2.38 21.25 4.37
CA ASP A 42 -2.52 22.64 3.98
C ASP A 42 -3.76 23.21 4.67
N ILE A 43 -3.52 23.97 5.75
CA ILE A 43 -4.57 24.59 6.54
C ILE A 43 -4.41 26.09 6.40
N PRO A 44 -5.32 26.79 5.70
CA PRO A 44 -5.25 28.24 5.50
C PRO A 44 -5.18 29.01 6.84
N GLY A 45 -4.22 29.90 6.96
CA GLY A 45 -4.04 30.74 8.15
C GLY A 45 -3.41 30.03 9.36
N ALA A 46 -2.97 28.77 9.22
CA ALA A 46 -2.25 28.10 10.28
C ALA A 46 -0.79 28.55 10.32
N THR A 47 -0.34 28.93 11.50
CA THR A 47 1.08 29.04 11.86
C THR A 47 1.41 27.80 12.66
N SER A 48 2.31 26.93 12.17
CA SER A 48 2.71 25.74 12.92
C SER A 48 4.20 25.64 13.03
N ALA A 49 4.64 25.05 14.13
CA ALA A 49 6.02 24.65 14.34
C ALA A 49 6.37 23.32 13.61
N ASP A 50 5.33 22.57 13.18
CA ASP A 50 5.51 21.28 12.55
C ASP A 50 5.59 21.37 11.01
N ASN A 51 6.34 20.45 10.40
CA ASN A 51 6.45 20.36 8.96
C ASN A 51 5.10 20.02 8.32
N HIS A 52 4.64 20.86 7.40
CA HIS A 52 3.41 20.66 6.62
C HIS A 52 3.46 19.43 5.71
N SER A 53 4.65 18.86 5.49
CA SER A 53 4.85 17.68 4.66
C SER A 53 5.86 16.73 5.28
N GLY A 54 5.77 15.45 4.91
CA GLY A 54 6.74 14.45 5.36
C GLY A 54 6.45 13.09 4.75
N TYR A 55 7.39 12.16 4.94
CA TYR A 55 7.25 10.77 4.54
C TYR A 55 6.86 9.93 5.75
N LYS A 56 6.04 8.92 5.52
CA LYS A 56 5.72 7.88 6.48
C LYS A 56 5.93 6.53 5.86
N ALA A 57 6.56 5.65 6.63
CA ALA A 57 6.63 4.23 6.31
C ALA A 57 5.35 3.54 6.76
N GLY A 58 4.92 2.59 5.95
CA GLY A 58 3.80 1.71 6.22
C GLY A 58 4.17 0.27 5.91
N ALA A 59 3.21 -0.64 6.06
CA ALA A 59 3.37 -2.05 5.75
C ALA A 59 2.46 -2.46 4.59
N LYS A 60 2.89 -3.43 3.80
CA LYS A 60 2.12 -4.00 2.69
C LYS A 60 2.16 -5.51 2.75
N ILE A 61 1.02 -6.15 2.48
CA ILE A 61 0.93 -7.58 2.21
C ILE A 61 0.16 -7.77 0.91
N PHE A 62 0.53 -8.77 0.14
CA PHE A 62 -0.13 -9.08 -1.12
C PHE A 62 -0.10 -10.57 -1.41
N ALA A 63 -1.04 -10.99 -2.25
CA ALA A 63 -1.10 -12.35 -2.77
C ALA A 63 -1.59 -12.29 -4.22
N GLY A 64 -1.17 -13.25 -5.02
CA GLY A 64 -1.56 -13.31 -6.42
C GLY A 64 -1.39 -14.69 -7.01
N TYR A 65 -1.73 -14.76 -8.29
CA TYR A 65 -1.60 -15.96 -9.09
C TYR A 65 -1.03 -15.60 -10.47
N ASP A 66 0.13 -16.16 -10.82
CA ASP A 66 0.70 -16.06 -12.15
C ASP A 66 -0.01 -17.10 -13.05
N PHE A 67 -0.66 -16.61 -14.11
CA PHE A 67 -1.29 -17.48 -15.12
C PHE A 67 -0.24 -18.03 -16.09
N ASP A 68 0.77 -17.19 -16.37
CA ASP A 68 1.93 -17.50 -17.19
C ASP A 68 3.10 -16.56 -16.80
N LYS A 69 4.18 -16.58 -17.59
CA LYS A 69 5.39 -15.75 -17.36
C LYS A 69 5.13 -14.26 -17.46
N THR A 70 4.03 -13.85 -18.09
CA THR A 70 3.71 -12.45 -18.41
C THR A 70 2.55 -11.95 -17.56
N TRP A 71 1.49 -12.74 -17.38
CA TRP A 71 0.24 -12.28 -16.80
C TRP A 71 -0.06 -12.87 -15.44
N ALA A 72 -0.50 -12.03 -14.54
CA ALA A 72 -0.95 -12.41 -13.20
C ALA A 72 -2.13 -11.54 -12.74
N VAL A 73 -2.79 -12.01 -11.71
CA VAL A 73 -3.71 -11.20 -10.89
C VAL A 73 -3.11 -11.07 -9.49
N GLU A 74 -3.21 -9.89 -8.91
CA GLU A 74 -2.69 -9.62 -7.57
C GLU A 74 -3.68 -8.78 -6.78
N GLY A 75 -3.90 -9.15 -5.53
CA GLY A 75 -4.62 -8.36 -4.55
C GLY A 75 -3.76 -8.08 -3.32
N GLY A 76 -3.98 -6.94 -2.68
CA GLY A 76 -3.18 -6.61 -1.52
C GLY A 76 -3.83 -5.59 -0.59
N TYR A 77 -3.21 -5.48 0.56
CA TYR A 77 -3.51 -4.51 1.61
C TYR A 77 -2.25 -3.71 1.92
N ALA A 78 -2.40 -2.40 2.01
CA ALA A 78 -1.35 -1.50 2.45
C ALA A 78 -1.84 -0.64 3.62
N ASP A 79 -1.09 -0.65 4.69
CA ASP A 79 -1.18 0.32 5.78
C ASP A 79 -0.16 1.41 5.48
N PHE A 80 -0.63 2.64 5.33
CA PHE A 80 0.23 3.78 4.99
C PHE A 80 0.76 4.51 6.23
N GLY A 81 0.48 3.98 7.43
CA GLY A 81 0.84 4.57 8.70
C GLY A 81 -0.04 5.76 9.07
N SER A 82 0.27 6.34 10.22
CA SER A 82 -0.43 7.52 10.74
C SER A 82 0.50 8.72 10.85
N LYS A 83 -0.04 9.92 10.65
CA LYS A 83 0.65 11.17 10.90
C LYS A 83 -0.24 12.12 11.70
N ASP A 84 0.34 12.66 12.77
CA ASP A 84 -0.24 13.74 13.55
C ASP A 84 0.29 15.08 13.03
N TYR A 85 -0.60 16.07 12.97
CA TYR A 85 -0.29 17.44 12.63
C TYR A 85 -0.94 18.37 13.65
N SER A 86 -0.11 19.14 14.36
CA SER A 86 -0.57 20.15 15.31
C SER A 86 -0.36 21.53 14.74
N TYR A 87 -1.33 22.41 14.93
CA TYR A 87 -1.29 23.78 14.43
C TYR A 87 -1.88 24.76 15.43
N VAL A 88 -1.48 26.02 15.29
CA VAL A 88 -1.98 27.15 16.07
C VAL A 88 -2.55 28.16 15.08
N THR A 89 -3.71 28.72 15.40
CA THR A 89 -4.33 29.83 14.69
C THR A 89 -4.62 30.97 15.69
N GLY A 90 -4.99 32.14 15.19
CA GLY A 90 -5.44 33.25 16.05
C GLY A 90 -6.70 32.93 16.90
N ALA A 91 -7.43 31.84 16.56
CA ALA A 91 -8.63 31.38 17.26
C ALA A 91 -8.35 30.24 18.27
N GLY A 92 -7.11 29.70 18.32
CA GLY A 92 -6.72 28.64 19.24
C GLY A 92 -5.89 27.52 18.61
N ASN A 93 -5.73 26.43 19.33
CA ASN A 93 -4.93 25.28 18.95
C ASN A 93 -5.80 24.15 18.41
N GLY A 94 -5.29 23.40 17.43
CA GLY A 94 -5.90 22.17 16.94
C GLY A 94 -4.87 21.13 16.57
N SER A 95 -5.28 19.86 16.54
CA SER A 95 -4.48 18.80 15.94
C SER A 95 -5.35 17.87 15.11
N VAL A 96 -4.76 17.34 14.04
CA VAL A 96 -5.38 16.37 13.13
C VAL A 96 -4.48 15.16 13.03
N LYS A 97 -5.02 14.00 13.40
CA LYS A 97 -4.40 12.71 13.16
C LYS A 97 -5.03 12.07 11.93
N SER A 98 -4.20 11.70 10.97
CA SER A 98 -4.60 11.01 9.75
C SER A 98 -4.05 9.60 9.76
N ASP A 99 -4.94 8.61 9.72
CA ASP A 99 -4.64 7.18 9.52
C ASP A 99 -5.17 6.76 8.16
N SER A 100 -4.35 6.09 7.36
CA SER A 100 -4.76 5.67 6.03
C SER A 100 -4.37 4.22 5.76
N HIS A 101 -5.29 3.46 5.18
CA HIS A 101 -5.02 2.12 4.66
C HIS A 101 -5.80 1.88 3.37
N GLY A 102 -5.32 0.95 2.56
CA GLY A 102 -5.93 0.66 1.27
C GLY A 102 -5.91 -0.81 0.92
N TYR A 103 -6.86 -1.18 0.06
CA TYR A 103 -6.93 -2.49 -0.58
C TYR A 103 -6.87 -2.28 -2.08
N TYR A 104 -6.28 -3.20 -2.81
CA TYR A 104 -6.30 -3.17 -4.27
C TYR A 104 -6.50 -4.56 -4.85
N LEU A 105 -7.01 -4.57 -6.10
CA LEU A 105 -7.05 -5.72 -6.98
C LEU A 105 -6.61 -5.26 -8.36
N ALA A 106 -5.61 -5.94 -8.95
CA ALA A 106 -4.99 -5.53 -10.20
C ALA A 106 -4.57 -6.71 -11.06
N GLY A 107 -4.65 -6.54 -12.36
CA GLY A 107 -3.90 -7.33 -13.33
C GLY A 107 -2.44 -6.89 -13.32
N LYS A 108 -1.53 -7.83 -13.42
CA LYS A 108 -0.09 -7.60 -13.49
C LYS A 108 0.45 -8.14 -14.82
N ALA A 109 1.26 -7.33 -15.50
CA ALA A 109 2.04 -7.75 -16.64
C ALA A 109 3.52 -7.69 -16.28
N SER A 110 4.27 -8.75 -16.56
CA SER A 110 5.69 -8.88 -16.26
C SER A 110 6.49 -9.18 -17.52
N MET A 111 7.70 -8.65 -17.58
CA MET A 111 8.64 -8.91 -18.68
C MET A 111 10.04 -9.18 -18.09
N PRO A 112 10.66 -10.33 -18.41
CA PRO A 112 12.03 -10.60 -18.01
C PRO A 112 12.99 -9.67 -18.79
N VAL A 113 13.94 -9.08 -18.07
CA VAL A 113 15.01 -8.24 -18.65
C VAL A 113 16.33 -9.03 -18.65
N SER A 114 16.51 -9.91 -17.66
CA SER A 114 17.63 -10.85 -17.57
C SER A 114 17.18 -12.10 -16.82
N GLU A 115 18.09 -13.07 -16.62
CA GLU A 115 17.80 -14.30 -15.87
C GLU A 115 17.28 -14.04 -14.44
N LYS A 116 17.72 -12.95 -13.81
CA LYS A 116 17.34 -12.62 -12.43
C LYS A 116 16.50 -11.36 -12.29
N VAL A 117 16.42 -10.53 -13.33
CA VAL A 117 15.75 -9.24 -13.26
C VAL A 117 14.55 -9.25 -14.19
N GLY A 118 13.40 -8.88 -13.68
CA GLY A 118 12.20 -8.58 -14.45
C GLY A 118 11.66 -7.20 -14.11
N VAL A 119 10.92 -6.62 -15.04
CA VAL A 119 10.11 -5.43 -14.81
C VAL A 119 8.64 -5.81 -14.88
N PHE A 120 7.81 -5.06 -14.19
CA PHE A 120 6.36 -5.31 -14.20
C PHE A 120 5.57 -4.02 -14.10
N GLY A 121 4.34 -4.09 -14.60
CA GLY A 121 3.31 -3.08 -14.40
C GLY A 121 2.06 -3.71 -13.85
N LYS A 122 1.30 -2.97 -13.04
CA LYS A 122 0.01 -3.39 -12.51
C LYS A 122 -1.03 -2.32 -12.81
N LEU A 123 -2.23 -2.75 -13.13
CA LEU A 123 -3.38 -1.86 -13.34
C LEU A 123 -4.64 -2.49 -12.76
N GLY A 124 -5.42 -1.71 -12.02
CA GLY A 124 -6.61 -2.21 -11.36
C GLY A 124 -7.37 -1.14 -10.61
N VAL A 125 -8.01 -1.55 -9.53
CA VAL A 125 -8.81 -0.68 -8.67
C VAL A 125 -8.28 -0.74 -7.24
N ALA A 126 -8.35 0.40 -6.55
CA ALA A 126 -8.04 0.51 -5.13
C ALA A 126 -9.17 1.20 -4.37
N LYS A 127 -9.39 0.75 -3.15
CA LYS A 127 -10.21 1.45 -2.16
C LYS A 127 -9.32 1.88 -1.01
N VAL A 128 -9.27 3.18 -0.76
CA VAL A 128 -8.49 3.77 0.33
C VAL A 128 -9.44 4.34 1.36
N LYS A 129 -9.22 3.96 2.61
CA LYS A 129 -9.91 4.49 3.77
C LYS A 129 -8.98 5.44 4.50
N ASN A 130 -9.45 6.67 4.69
CA ASN A 130 -8.77 7.69 5.47
C ASN A 130 -9.61 7.98 6.71
N SER A 131 -9.05 7.77 7.88
CA SER A 131 -9.65 8.15 9.16
C SER A 131 -8.98 9.42 9.64
N LEU A 132 -9.76 10.46 9.88
CA LEU A 132 -9.30 11.72 10.44
C LEU A 132 -9.86 11.86 11.85
N ASN A 133 -8.99 12.08 12.82
CA ASN A 133 -9.35 12.39 14.19
C ASN A 133 -8.84 13.79 14.52
N GLY A 134 -9.75 14.74 14.69
CA GLY A 134 -9.43 16.12 15.04
C GLY A 134 -9.68 16.41 16.51
N THR A 135 -8.83 17.24 17.13
CA THR A 135 -9.02 17.77 18.47
C THR A 135 -8.90 19.29 18.47
N GLY A 136 -9.46 19.94 19.48
CA GLY A 136 -9.52 21.40 19.55
C GLY A 136 -10.39 21.97 18.45
N LEU A 137 -9.88 22.91 17.66
CA LEU A 137 -10.61 23.54 16.55
C LEU A 137 -10.94 22.57 15.40
N SER A 138 -10.33 21.39 15.36
CA SER A 138 -10.58 20.33 14.36
C SER A 138 -11.59 19.29 14.81
N THR A 139 -12.33 19.51 15.88
CA THR A 139 -13.36 18.59 16.38
C THR A 139 -14.47 18.40 15.32
N GLY A 140 -14.84 17.15 15.01
CA GLY A 140 -15.90 16.85 14.04
C GLY A 140 -15.42 16.60 12.60
N ILE A 141 -14.12 16.60 12.33
CA ILE A 141 -13.59 16.21 11.02
C ILE A 141 -13.78 14.70 10.85
N SER A 142 -14.44 14.31 9.77
CA SER A 142 -14.71 12.92 9.43
C SER A 142 -13.78 12.44 8.31
N GLY A 143 -13.35 11.19 8.41
CA GLY A 143 -12.61 10.51 7.36
C GLY A 143 -13.49 10.21 6.14
N ASN A 144 -12.86 9.93 5.01
CA ASN A 144 -13.55 9.63 3.76
C ASN A 144 -12.94 8.38 3.08
N ASP A 145 -13.82 7.51 2.58
CA ASP A 145 -13.45 6.37 1.75
C ASP A 145 -13.44 6.81 0.28
N LYS A 146 -12.34 6.57 -0.41
CA LYS A 146 -12.19 6.89 -1.84
C LYS A 146 -11.83 5.64 -2.62
N THR A 147 -12.61 5.35 -3.67
CA THR A 147 -12.28 4.32 -4.66
C THR A 147 -11.69 4.99 -5.89
N GLY A 148 -10.68 4.38 -6.48
CA GLY A 148 -10.02 4.91 -7.67
C GLY A 148 -9.14 3.89 -8.36
N VAL A 149 -8.40 4.33 -9.36
CA VAL A 149 -7.48 3.48 -10.12
C VAL A 149 -6.28 3.12 -9.25
N TYR A 150 -5.90 1.85 -9.28
CA TYR A 150 -4.61 1.38 -8.82
C TYR A 150 -3.70 1.19 -10.03
N ALA A 151 -2.50 1.74 -9.96
CA ALA A 151 -1.47 1.51 -10.95
C ALA A 151 -0.11 1.40 -10.27
N SER A 152 0.74 0.52 -10.74
CA SER A 152 2.14 0.50 -10.32
C SER A 152 3.07 0.09 -11.46
N VAL A 153 4.32 0.48 -11.32
CA VAL A 153 5.43 0.03 -12.16
C VAL A 153 6.61 -0.28 -11.25
N GLY A 154 7.30 -1.37 -11.52
CA GLY A 154 8.38 -1.81 -10.67
C GLY A 154 9.32 -2.81 -11.32
N ALA A 155 10.30 -3.22 -10.54
CA ALA A 155 11.24 -4.26 -10.87
C ALA A 155 11.23 -5.36 -9.80
N GLN A 156 11.55 -6.57 -10.22
CA GLN A 156 11.74 -7.71 -9.34
C GLN A 156 13.12 -8.32 -9.59
N TYR A 157 13.75 -8.77 -8.50
CA TYR A 157 15.03 -9.47 -8.53
C TYR A 157 14.87 -10.84 -7.90
N ALA A 158 15.07 -11.89 -8.68
CA ALA A 158 15.01 -13.27 -8.21
C ALA A 158 16.28 -13.63 -7.41
N ILE A 159 16.11 -13.86 -6.11
CA ILE A 159 17.19 -14.39 -5.24
C ILE A 159 17.40 -15.86 -5.57
N ASN A 160 16.30 -16.61 -5.68
CA ASN A 160 16.23 -17.99 -6.11
C ASN A 160 14.89 -18.26 -6.80
N GLU A 161 14.60 -19.51 -7.14
CA GLU A 161 13.37 -19.91 -7.85
C GLU A 161 12.09 -19.57 -7.10
N LYS A 162 12.14 -19.49 -5.76
CA LYS A 162 10.97 -19.25 -4.91
C LYS A 162 10.88 -17.83 -4.35
N VAL A 163 12.01 -17.14 -4.21
CA VAL A 163 12.07 -15.85 -3.51
C VAL A 163 12.55 -14.75 -4.45
N SER A 164 11.79 -13.67 -4.50
CA SER A 164 12.14 -12.46 -5.23
C SER A 164 11.99 -11.22 -4.35
N LEU A 165 12.85 -10.24 -4.55
CA LEU A 165 12.67 -8.87 -4.04
C LEU A 165 11.93 -8.04 -5.06
N THR A 166 11.09 -7.13 -4.60
CA THR A 166 10.33 -6.20 -5.45
C THR A 166 10.56 -4.76 -5.01
N ALA A 167 10.66 -3.87 -5.99
CA ALA A 167 10.69 -2.43 -5.78
C ALA A 167 9.73 -1.80 -6.79
N GLU A 168 8.79 -1.00 -6.32
CA GLU A 168 7.75 -0.42 -7.17
C GLU A 168 7.36 1.00 -6.75
N VAL A 169 6.94 1.79 -7.73
CA VAL A 169 6.19 3.03 -7.55
C VAL A 169 4.72 2.68 -7.68
N GLU A 170 3.92 3.03 -6.70
CA GLU A 170 2.50 2.70 -6.64
C GLU A 170 1.64 3.96 -6.60
N HIS A 171 0.52 3.90 -7.29
CA HIS A 171 -0.53 4.91 -7.23
C HIS A 171 -1.83 4.29 -6.71
N PHE A 172 -2.29 4.75 -5.54
CA PHE A 172 -3.52 4.28 -4.90
C PHE A 172 -4.63 5.33 -5.02
N GLY A 173 -5.39 5.28 -6.09
CA GLY A 173 -6.57 6.09 -6.29
C GLY A 173 -6.32 7.60 -6.25
N LYS A 174 -7.14 8.31 -5.52
CA LYS A 174 -7.01 9.77 -5.36
C LYS A 174 -6.21 10.12 -4.10
N SER A 175 -5.44 11.21 -4.16
CA SER A 175 -4.85 11.81 -2.97
C SER A 175 -5.96 12.24 -2.00
N ALA A 176 -5.68 12.18 -0.71
CA ALA A 176 -6.51 12.86 0.28
C ALA A 176 -6.35 14.38 0.13
N ASP A 177 -7.39 15.13 0.38
CA ASP A 177 -7.34 16.60 0.34
C ASP A 177 -6.36 17.10 1.40
N GLN A 178 -6.41 16.50 2.59
CA GLN A 178 -5.44 16.66 3.67
C GLN A 178 -4.84 15.29 4.01
N GLY A 179 -3.52 15.20 4.11
CA GLY A 179 -2.81 13.98 4.51
C GLY A 179 -2.11 13.25 3.36
N ARG A 180 -2.41 11.96 3.16
CA ARG A 180 -1.67 11.06 2.26
C ARG A 180 -1.81 11.45 0.78
N LYS A 181 -0.69 11.49 0.08
CA LYS A 181 -0.67 11.57 -1.39
C LYS A 181 -0.86 10.18 -2.00
N ALA A 182 -1.49 10.13 -3.19
CA ALA A 182 -1.86 8.86 -3.84
C ALA A 182 -0.66 8.03 -4.30
N THR A 183 0.48 8.67 -4.54
CA THR A 183 1.69 8.00 -5.05
C THR A 183 2.71 7.78 -3.93
N GLY A 184 3.28 6.58 -3.90
CA GLY A 184 4.31 6.17 -2.96
C GLY A 184 5.29 5.18 -3.57
N LEU A 185 6.29 4.80 -2.78
CA LEU A 185 7.25 3.75 -3.10
C LEU A 185 6.95 2.52 -2.25
N ALA A 186 7.19 1.33 -2.79
CA ALA A 186 7.14 0.09 -2.03
C ALA A 186 8.35 -0.79 -2.31
N LEU A 187 8.84 -1.42 -1.24
CA LEU A 187 9.87 -2.45 -1.30
C LEU A 187 9.32 -3.70 -0.62
N GLY A 188 9.51 -4.85 -1.21
CA GLY A 188 8.94 -6.08 -0.69
C GLY A 188 9.72 -7.33 -1.04
N ALA A 189 9.32 -8.43 -0.44
CA ALA A 189 9.73 -9.77 -0.80
C ALA A 189 8.49 -10.58 -1.19
N ARG A 190 8.64 -11.40 -2.21
CA ARG A 190 7.63 -12.30 -2.75
C ARG A 190 8.13 -13.74 -2.62
N TYR A 191 7.25 -14.65 -2.25
CA TYR A 191 7.48 -16.08 -2.23
C TYR A 191 6.51 -16.78 -3.18
N ASN A 192 7.04 -17.59 -4.10
CA ASN A 192 6.30 -18.45 -5.03
C ASN A 192 6.19 -19.85 -4.44
N PHE A 193 5.01 -20.46 -4.54
CA PHE A 193 4.76 -21.83 -4.05
C PHE A 193 5.20 -22.90 -5.04
#